data_b27f148b2b25019c95524deb6b9d9291
#
_entry.id   b27f148b2b25019c95524deb6b9d9291
#
_cell.length_a   1.000
_cell.length_b   1.000
_cell.length_c   1.000
_cell.angle_alpha   90.00
_cell.angle_beta   90.00
_cell.angle_gamma   90.00
#
_symmetry.space_group_name_H-M   'P 1'
#
loop_
_entity.id
_entity.type
_entity.pdbx_description
1 polymer ?
#
loop_
_entity_poly.entity_id
_entity_poly.type
_entity_poly.pdbx_seq_one_letter_code
_entity_poly.pdbx_strand_id
1 'polypeptide(L)' 'MENIPDYTVDLSIEDIRLMHQCVEYRIRYWEGSPARPPEEQEHLWKIRDSLYAMMLDYT' A
#
# COMPACT_ATOMS: atom_id res chain seq x y z
N MET A 1 -16.15 0.25 -17.90
CA MET A 1 -15.56 0.33 -16.84
C MET A 1 -16.19 1.07 -15.79
N GLU A 2 -16.28 0.63 -14.75
CA GLU A 2 -16.97 1.21 -13.81
C GLU A 2 -16.34 2.38 -13.29
N ASN A 3 -17.06 3.25 -12.81
CA ASN A 3 -16.55 4.39 -12.23
C ASN A 3 -16.39 4.19 -10.77
N ILE A 4 -15.16 4.07 -10.38
CA ILE A 4 -14.88 3.97 -8.98
C ILE A 4 -14.74 5.37 -8.47
N PRO A 5 -15.54 5.79 -7.51
CA PRO A 5 -15.44 7.16 -7.06
C PRO A 5 -14.10 7.42 -6.43
N ASP A 6 -13.60 8.61 -6.67
CA ASP A 6 -12.37 9.04 -6.03
C ASP A 6 -12.71 9.63 -4.69
N TYR A 7 -12.04 9.14 -3.68
CA TYR A 7 -12.26 9.67 -2.35
C TYR A 7 -11.09 10.54 -1.96
N THR A 8 -11.38 11.69 -1.40
CA THR A 8 -10.34 12.54 -0.88
C THR A 8 -10.28 12.34 0.62
N VAL A 9 -9.10 12.00 1.10
CA VAL A 9 -8.90 11.70 2.50
C VAL A 9 -7.75 12.52 3.01
N ASP A 10 -7.91 13.10 4.19
CA ASP A 10 -6.83 13.82 4.81
C ASP A 10 -5.97 12.85 5.59
N LEU A 11 -4.73 12.72 5.19
CA LEU A 11 -3.81 11.82 5.86
C LEU A 11 -2.63 12.59 6.40
N SER A 12 -2.27 12.32 7.64
CA SER A 12 -1.06 12.88 8.20
C SER A 12 0.12 12.03 7.78
N ILE A 13 1.32 12.57 7.99
CA ILE A 13 2.51 11.79 7.68
C ILE A 13 2.58 10.54 8.55
N GLU A 14 2.05 10.60 9.75
CA GLU A 14 2.04 9.44 10.61
C GLU A 14 1.08 8.37 10.10
N ASP A 15 -0.05 8.81 9.55
CA ASP A 15 -0.97 7.87 8.93
C ASP A 15 -0.29 7.14 7.78
N ILE A 16 0.42 7.89 6.95
CA ILE A 16 1.09 7.33 5.79
C ILE A 16 2.17 6.35 6.24
N ARG A 17 2.90 6.71 7.29
CA ARG A 17 3.93 5.81 7.80
C ARG A 17 3.34 4.51 8.31
N LEU A 18 2.25 4.59 9.03
CA LEU A 18 1.62 3.39 9.55
C LEU A 18 1.09 2.52 8.43
N MET A 19 0.50 3.14 7.43
CA MET A 19 0.02 2.37 6.29
C MET A 19 1.17 1.69 5.56
N HIS A 20 2.28 2.40 5.43
CA HIS A 20 3.46 1.82 4.78
C HIS A 20 3.97 0.63 5.58
N GLN A 21 4.00 0.75 6.90
CA GLN A 21 4.44 -0.35 7.73
C GLN A 21 3.52 -1.55 7.61
N CYS A 22 2.22 -1.30 7.55
CA CYS A 22 1.28 -2.39 7.43
C CYS A 22 1.47 -3.13 6.10
N VAL A 23 1.68 -2.38 5.03
CA VAL A 23 1.89 -3.00 3.73
C VAL A 23 3.19 -3.79 3.72
N GLU A 24 4.25 -3.21 4.29
CA GLU A 24 5.52 -3.90 4.36
C GLU A 24 5.43 -5.17 5.19
N TYR A 25 4.70 -5.11 6.29
CA TYR A 25 4.52 -6.27 7.12
C TYR A 25 3.82 -7.38 6.34
N ARG A 26 2.79 -7.02 5.61
CA ARG A 26 2.05 -8.00 4.84
C ARG A 26 2.91 -8.60 3.75
N ILE A 27 3.72 -7.79 3.09
CA ILE A 27 4.61 -8.30 2.07
C ILE A 27 5.63 -9.26 2.67
N ARG A 28 6.22 -8.87 3.78
CA ARG A 28 7.29 -9.65 4.39
C ARG A 28 6.80 -10.97 4.92
N TYR A 29 5.63 -10.97 5.55
CA TYR A 29 5.16 -12.17 6.21
C TYR A 29 4.16 -12.94 5.39
N TRP A 30 4.01 -12.60 4.14
CA TRP A 30 3.21 -13.41 3.26
C TRP A 30 4.09 -14.51 2.73
N GLU A 31 3.86 -15.66 3.20
CA GLU A 31 4.74 -16.76 2.85
C GLU A 31 4.29 -17.45 1.61
N GLY A 32 3.83 -16.73 0.63
CA GLY A 32 3.44 -17.37 -0.61
C GLY A 32 2.28 -18.31 -0.44
N SER A 33 1.29 -17.88 0.32
CA SER A 33 0.13 -18.71 0.51
C SER A 33 -0.45 -19.06 -0.84
N PRO A 34 -0.67 -20.33 -1.13
CA PRO A 34 -1.20 -20.71 -2.43
C PRO A 34 -2.60 -20.19 -2.67
N ALA A 35 -3.26 -19.73 -1.64
CA ALA A 35 -4.60 -19.19 -1.81
C ALA A 35 -4.59 -17.76 -2.32
N ARG A 36 -3.43 -17.11 -2.42
CA ARG A 36 -3.39 -15.73 -2.84
C ARG A 36 -2.87 -15.60 -4.25
N PRO A 37 -3.54 -14.77 -5.05
CA PRO A 37 -3.08 -14.62 -6.44
C PRO A 37 -1.84 -13.76 -6.53
N PRO A 38 -0.99 -14.01 -7.51
CA PRO A 38 0.21 -13.19 -7.69
C PRO A 38 -0.10 -11.73 -7.95
N GLU A 39 -1.26 -11.44 -8.51
CA GLU A 39 -1.64 -10.07 -8.76
C GLU A 39 -1.73 -9.24 -7.49
N GLU A 40 -2.13 -9.88 -6.40
CA GLU A 40 -2.22 -9.15 -5.15
C GLU A 40 -0.84 -8.73 -4.67
N GLN A 41 0.14 -9.58 -4.89
CA GLN A 41 1.50 -9.26 -4.50
C GLN A 41 2.01 -8.05 -5.27
N GLU A 42 1.77 -8.03 -6.57
CA GLU A 42 2.19 -6.90 -7.37
C GLU A 42 1.49 -5.63 -6.94
N HIS A 43 0.22 -5.75 -6.59
CA HIS A 43 -0.53 -4.60 -6.14
C HIS A 43 0.03 -4.06 -4.82
N LEU A 44 0.41 -4.95 -3.93
CA LEU A 44 1.01 -4.55 -2.68
C LEU A 44 2.32 -3.81 -2.90
N TRP A 45 3.13 -4.27 -3.85
CA TRP A 45 4.37 -3.59 -4.16
C TRP A 45 4.10 -2.18 -4.67
N LYS A 46 3.09 -2.02 -5.50
CA LYS A 46 2.76 -0.70 -6.02
C LYS A 46 2.29 0.23 -4.92
N ILE A 47 1.46 -0.28 -4.02
CA ILE A 47 0.99 0.52 -2.90
C ILE A 47 2.17 0.93 -2.02
N ARG A 48 3.07 0.00 -1.75
CA ARG A 48 4.24 0.31 -0.93
C ARG A 48 5.05 1.43 -1.56
N ASP A 49 5.29 1.35 -2.86
CA ASP A 49 6.09 2.35 -3.52
C ASP A 49 5.40 3.70 -3.52
N SER A 50 4.08 3.70 -3.69
CA SER A 50 3.34 4.96 -3.65
C SER A 50 3.39 5.60 -2.27
N LEU A 51 3.23 4.80 -1.23
CA LEU A 51 3.29 5.32 0.13
C LEU A 51 4.68 5.84 0.44
N TYR A 52 5.70 5.15 -0.03
CA TYR A 52 7.06 5.58 0.21
C TYR A 52 7.31 6.93 -0.48
N ALA A 53 6.82 7.10 -1.70
CA ALA A 53 6.97 8.36 -2.39
C ALA A 53 6.28 9.48 -1.63
N MET A 54 5.12 9.20 -1.06
CA MET A 54 4.43 10.21 -0.27
C MET A 54 5.24 10.59 0.97
N MET A 55 5.87 9.61 1.60
CA MET A 55 6.71 9.90 2.76
C MET A 55 7.86 10.81 2.39
N LEU A 56 8.46 10.59 1.23
CA LEU A 56 9.56 11.43 0.79
C LEU A 56 9.10 12.85 0.52
N ASP A 57 7.88 13.01 0.06
CA ASP A 57 7.37 14.34 -0.21
C ASP A 57 7.21 15.17 1.04
N TYR A 58 7.10 14.53 2.18
CA TYR A 58 6.93 15.25 3.43
C TYR A 58 8.25 15.68 4.05
N THR A 59 9.34 15.27 3.49
CA THR A 59 10.63 15.70 4.01
C THR A 59 11.16 16.88 3.21
#